data_6fa8ddfe82491c8feb700c319a4276a9
#
_entry.id   6fa8ddfe82491c8feb700c319a4276a9
#
_cell.length_a   1.000
_cell.length_b   1.000
_cell.length_c   1.000
_cell.angle_alpha   90.00
_cell.angle_beta   90.00
_cell.angle_gamma   90.00
#
_symmetry.space_group_name_H-M   'P 1'
#
loop_
_entity.id
_entity.type
_entity.pdbx_description
1 polymer ?
#
loop_
_entity_poly.entity_id
_entity_poly.type
_entity_poly.pdbx_seq_one_letter_code
_entity_poly.pdbx_strand_id
1 'polypeptide(L)'
;EKLKKGLEKEGNIVSLFTKSKYIPDSIKGSCGKWTGEQFETADSIIFIGAAGIAVRSIAPFIQSKKKDPAVLVVDELGKFVISLLSGHLGGANELACLAADILQAIPVVTTATDLEGKFAVDVFAKKNNCHIFRMKEAKEVSAALLAGEKVGFYSEFPWEGELPKGLIWYQKTGISLSEIQYETVDGTPLPEVGIAVTVHKSCH
;
A
#
# COMPACT_ATOMS: atom_id res chain seq x y z
N GLU A 1 9.49 -15.42 17.60
CA GLU A 1 10.26 -14.59 18.52
C GLU A 1 11.15 -13.57 17.78
N LYS A 2 12.00 -13.98 16.79
CA LYS A 2 12.87 -13.07 16.03
C LYS A 2 12.08 -11.96 15.34
N LEU A 3 11.02 -12.33 14.60
CA LEU A 3 10.16 -11.39 13.88
C LEU A 3 9.47 -10.42 14.86
N LYS A 4 8.87 -10.92 15.96
CA LYS A 4 8.24 -10.08 16.96
C LYS A 4 9.20 -9.01 17.47
N LYS A 5 10.38 -9.41 17.98
CA LYS A 5 11.38 -8.48 18.50
C LYS A 5 11.88 -7.47 17.45
N GLY A 6 11.97 -7.89 16.19
CA GLY A 6 12.34 -6.99 15.09
C GLY A 6 11.27 -5.93 14.82
N LEU A 7 10.02 -6.34 14.70
CA LEU A 7 8.90 -5.42 14.48
C LEU A 7 8.68 -4.46 15.66
N GLU A 8 8.85 -4.92 16.90
CA GLU A 8 8.78 -4.06 18.10
C GLU A 8 9.87 -2.97 18.11
N LYS A 9 11.08 -3.27 17.62
CA LYS A 9 12.15 -2.27 17.46
C LYS A 9 11.81 -1.17 16.44
N GLU A 10 11.01 -1.51 15.45
CA GLU A 10 10.49 -0.57 14.45
C GLU A 10 9.20 0.16 14.91
N GLY A 11 8.89 0.08 16.22
CA GLY A 11 7.79 0.82 16.83
C GLY A 11 6.40 0.16 16.70
N ASN A 12 6.33 -1.09 16.28
CA ASN A 12 5.06 -1.81 16.18
C ASN A 12 4.66 -2.46 17.52
N ILE A 13 3.36 -2.55 17.79
CA ILE A 13 2.82 -3.32 18.90
C ILE A 13 2.49 -4.73 18.40
N VAL A 14 3.17 -5.75 18.92
CA VAL A 14 3.08 -7.11 18.39
C VAL A 14 2.57 -8.11 19.42
N SER A 15 1.42 -8.70 19.13
CA SER A 15 0.87 -9.84 19.88
C SER A 15 1.23 -11.16 19.18
N LEU A 16 1.74 -12.13 19.92
CA LEU A 16 2.11 -13.44 19.40
C LEU A 16 1.10 -14.49 19.85
N PHE A 17 0.55 -15.21 18.90
CA PHE A 17 -0.39 -16.31 19.14
C PHE A 17 0.17 -17.60 18.54
N THR A 18 -0.15 -18.72 19.18
CA THR A 18 0.22 -20.04 18.68
C THR A 18 -1.03 -20.90 18.48
N LYS A 19 -0.98 -21.77 17.48
CA LYS A 19 -2.00 -22.80 17.25
C LYS A 19 -1.37 -24.17 17.22
N SER A 20 -1.28 -24.80 18.39
CA SER A 20 -0.68 -26.11 18.54
C SER A 20 -1.35 -26.86 19.69
N LYS A 21 -1.54 -28.16 19.54
CA LYS A 21 -2.01 -29.03 20.63
C LYS A 21 -0.92 -29.35 21.66
N TYR A 22 0.31 -29.01 21.34
CA TYR A 22 1.47 -29.32 22.17
C TYR A 22 1.99 -28.11 22.97
N ILE A 23 1.50 -26.91 22.66
CA ILE A 23 1.96 -25.68 23.32
C ILE A 23 0.86 -25.19 24.26
N PRO A 24 1.14 -25.02 25.57
CA PRO A 24 0.22 -24.38 26.51
C PRO A 24 -0.17 -22.98 25.98
N ASP A 25 -1.35 -22.52 26.35
CA ASP A 25 -1.89 -21.20 26.00
C ASP A 25 -2.09 -20.94 24.50
N SER A 26 -2.10 -22.02 23.70
CA SER A 26 -2.46 -21.93 22.28
C SER A 26 -3.92 -21.50 22.10
N ILE A 27 -4.18 -20.86 20.96
CA ILE A 27 -5.53 -20.43 20.53
C ILE A 27 -6.52 -21.58 20.70
N LYS A 28 -7.59 -21.36 21.46
CA LYS A 28 -8.71 -22.28 21.59
C LYS A 28 -9.64 -22.12 20.39
N GLY A 29 -10.16 -23.23 19.85
CA GLY A 29 -11.03 -23.21 18.69
C GLY A 29 -10.31 -23.25 17.32
N SER A 30 -10.97 -22.82 16.26
CA SER A 30 -10.41 -22.82 14.90
C SER A 30 -9.54 -21.59 14.64
N CYS A 31 -8.59 -21.73 13.73
CA CYS A 31 -7.79 -20.60 13.23
C CYS A 31 -8.71 -19.53 12.61
N GLY A 32 -9.75 -19.94 11.86
CA GLY A 32 -10.71 -19.01 11.26
C GLY A 32 -11.46 -18.16 12.28
N LYS A 33 -11.89 -18.73 13.42
CA LYS A 33 -12.55 -17.93 14.48
C LYS A 33 -11.61 -16.85 15.02
N TRP A 34 -10.40 -17.22 15.38
CA TRP A 34 -9.38 -16.28 15.82
C TRP A 34 -9.09 -15.20 14.77
N THR A 35 -8.99 -15.60 13.49
CA THR A 35 -8.78 -14.67 12.39
C THR A 35 -9.90 -13.63 12.28
N GLY A 36 -11.17 -14.03 12.45
CA GLY A 36 -12.29 -13.09 12.45
C GLY A 36 -12.17 -12.03 13.54
N GLU A 37 -11.78 -12.42 14.74
CA GLU A 37 -11.55 -11.50 15.86
C GLU A 37 -10.40 -10.51 15.53
N GLN A 38 -9.33 -10.99 14.89
CA GLN A 38 -8.20 -10.13 14.52
C GLN A 38 -8.53 -9.21 13.35
N PHE A 39 -9.37 -9.62 12.40
CA PHE A 39 -9.78 -8.79 11.27
C PHE A 39 -10.49 -7.50 11.69
N GLU A 40 -11.13 -7.50 12.86
CA GLU A 40 -11.84 -6.33 13.38
C GLU A 40 -10.95 -5.36 14.16
N THR A 41 -9.82 -5.85 14.69
CA THR A 41 -9.05 -5.11 15.70
C THR A 41 -7.59 -4.88 15.34
N ALA A 42 -7.01 -5.66 14.45
CA ALA A 42 -5.61 -5.55 14.09
C ALA A 42 -5.40 -4.79 12.78
N ASP A 43 -4.37 -3.94 12.75
CA ASP A 43 -3.93 -3.27 11.52
C ASP A 43 -3.28 -4.27 10.54
N SER A 44 -2.66 -5.33 11.08
CA SER A 44 -2.02 -6.35 10.26
C SER A 44 -2.03 -7.73 10.94
N ILE A 45 -2.06 -8.78 10.12
CA ILE A 45 -2.02 -10.18 10.55
C ILE A 45 -0.90 -10.89 9.80
N ILE A 46 0.01 -11.53 10.53
CA ILE A 46 1.09 -12.31 9.94
C ILE A 46 0.89 -13.78 10.30
N PHE A 47 0.58 -14.60 9.30
CA PHE A 47 0.53 -16.04 9.45
C PHE A 47 1.93 -16.64 9.24
N ILE A 48 2.33 -17.56 10.12
CA ILE A 48 3.53 -18.36 9.93
C ILE A 48 3.09 -19.79 9.66
N GLY A 49 3.26 -20.25 8.42
CA GLY A 49 2.80 -21.56 7.96
C GLY A 49 2.36 -21.56 6.49
N ALA A 50 1.56 -22.55 6.11
CA ALA A 50 1.12 -22.71 4.73
C ALA A 50 0.13 -21.63 4.28
N ALA A 51 0.39 -21.00 3.13
CA ALA A 51 -0.44 -19.93 2.57
C ALA A 51 -1.91 -20.36 2.38
N GLY A 52 -2.17 -21.62 2.01
CA GLY A 52 -3.53 -22.13 1.89
C GLY A 52 -4.33 -22.14 3.19
N ILE A 53 -3.67 -22.24 4.36
CA ILE A 53 -4.32 -22.11 5.67
C ILE A 53 -4.72 -20.66 5.90
N ALA A 54 -3.81 -19.72 5.64
CA ALA A 54 -4.08 -18.30 5.75
C ALA A 54 -5.27 -17.89 4.87
N VAL A 55 -5.24 -18.27 3.58
CA VAL A 55 -6.33 -17.97 2.62
C VAL A 55 -7.69 -18.47 3.13
N ARG A 56 -7.78 -19.72 3.57
CA ARG A 56 -9.04 -20.26 4.10
C ARG A 56 -9.50 -19.57 5.37
N SER A 57 -8.54 -19.11 6.19
CA SER A 57 -8.86 -18.43 7.46
C SER A 57 -9.39 -17.03 7.24
N ILE A 58 -8.87 -16.29 6.25
CA ILE A 58 -9.28 -14.91 5.98
C ILE A 58 -10.50 -14.80 5.05
N ALA A 59 -10.69 -15.76 4.16
CA ALA A 59 -11.70 -15.68 3.09
C ALA A 59 -13.12 -15.27 3.54
N PRO A 60 -13.66 -15.74 4.69
CA PRO A 60 -14.98 -15.34 5.16
C PRO A 60 -15.08 -13.85 5.59
N PHE A 61 -13.96 -13.18 5.84
CA PHE A 61 -13.92 -11.85 6.43
C PHE A 61 -13.51 -10.76 5.45
N ILE A 62 -13.04 -11.13 4.27
CA ILE A 62 -12.60 -10.17 3.23
C ILE A 62 -13.78 -9.32 2.78
N GLN A 63 -13.65 -7.99 2.90
CA GLN A 63 -14.66 -7.00 2.51
C GLN A 63 -14.15 -6.07 1.41
N SER A 64 -13.07 -5.36 1.67
CA SER A 64 -12.52 -4.39 0.73
C SER A 64 -11.08 -4.01 1.08
N LYS A 65 -10.28 -3.68 0.06
CA LYS A 65 -8.90 -3.21 0.21
C LYS A 65 -8.73 -1.93 1.06
N LYS A 66 -9.82 -1.27 1.43
CA LYS A 66 -9.81 -0.06 2.28
C LYS A 66 -10.01 -0.36 3.76
N LYS A 67 -10.62 -1.51 4.06
CA LYS A 67 -11.00 -1.89 5.43
C LYS A 67 -10.21 -3.07 5.95
N ASP A 68 -9.86 -3.98 5.04
CA ASP A 68 -9.21 -5.23 5.41
C ASP A 68 -7.79 -4.95 5.90
N PRO A 69 -7.35 -5.60 6.98
CA PRO A 69 -6.00 -5.46 7.49
C PRO A 69 -4.95 -5.91 6.47
N ALA A 70 -3.72 -5.49 6.64
CA ALA A 70 -2.59 -6.07 5.94
C ALA A 70 -2.44 -7.55 6.31
N VAL A 71 -2.38 -8.46 5.34
CA VAL A 71 -2.15 -9.87 5.64
C VAL A 71 -0.90 -10.37 4.95
N LEU A 72 -0.01 -10.94 5.76
CA LEU A 72 1.21 -11.58 5.31
C LEU A 72 1.19 -13.08 5.63
N VAL A 73 1.94 -13.82 4.81
CA VAL A 73 2.27 -15.22 5.11
C VAL A 73 3.78 -15.39 5.09
N VAL A 74 4.31 -15.99 6.14
CA VAL A 74 5.71 -16.41 6.23
C VAL A 74 5.73 -17.94 6.23
N ASP A 75 6.57 -18.54 5.40
CA ASP A 75 6.72 -20.00 5.42
C ASP A 75 7.37 -20.48 6.74
N GLU A 76 7.20 -21.74 7.10
CA GLU A 76 7.68 -22.30 8.37
C GLU A 76 9.19 -22.19 8.58
N LEU A 77 9.95 -22.11 7.48
CA LEU A 77 11.41 -21.95 7.53
C LEU A 77 11.84 -20.47 7.55
N GLY A 78 10.90 -19.55 7.41
CA GLY A 78 11.18 -18.11 7.36
C GLY A 78 11.98 -17.67 6.14
N LYS A 79 11.85 -18.38 5.01
CA LYS A 79 12.56 -18.09 3.76
C LYS A 79 11.82 -17.09 2.86
N PHE A 80 10.52 -17.09 2.93
CA PHE A 80 9.66 -16.24 2.11
C PHE A 80 8.68 -15.47 2.98
N VAL A 81 8.49 -14.19 2.65
CA VAL A 81 7.45 -13.34 3.24
C VAL A 81 6.54 -12.87 2.12
N ILE A 82 5.30 -13.35 2.12
CA ILE A 82 4.33 -13.13 1.05
C ILE A 82 3.35 -12.06 1.47
N SER A 83 3.25 -10.97 0.69
CA SER A 83 2.16 -10.00 0.80
C SER A 83 0.89 -10.60 0.20
N LEU A 84 -0.06 -11.02 1.06
CA LEU A 84 -1.24 -11.78 0.64
C LEU A 84 -2.47 -10.92 0.41
N LEU A 85 -2.71 -9.91 1.25
CA LEU A 85 -3.89 -9.05 1.18
C LEU A 85 -3.54 -7.61 1.57
N SER A 86 -4.23 -6.63 0.98
CA SER A 86 -4.11 -5.20 1.28
C SER A 86 -2.70 -4.64 1.05
N GLY A 87 -2.10 -4.97 -0.11
CA GLY A 87 -0.71 -4.67 -0.46
C GLY A 87 -0.34 -3.19 -0.31
N HIS A 88 -1.05 -2.29 -1.02
CA HIS A 88 -0.76 -0.85 -1.04
C HIS A 88 -1.38 -0.10 0.14
N LEU A 89 -2.70 0.14 0.10
CA LEU A 89 -3.40 0.94 1.10
C LEU A 89 -3.29 0.35 2.51
N GLY A 90 -3.38 -0.97 2.63
CA GLY A 90 -3.21 -1.68 3.90
C GLY A 90 -1.76 -1.75 4.37
N GLY A 91 -0.77 -1.55 3.47
CA GLY A 91 0.66 -1.56 3.81
C GLY A 91 1.29 -2.95 3.86
N ALA A 92 0.62 -4.00 3.33
CA ALA A 92 1.17 -5.36 3.38
C ALA A 92 2.47 -5.50 2.58
N ASN A 93 2.67 -4.74 1.49
CA ASN A 93 3.90 -4.79 0.71
C ASN A 93 5.09 -4.21 1.49
N GLU A 94 4.90 -3.06 2.14
CA GLU A 94 5.94 -2.43 2.97
C GLU A 94 6.27 -3.31 4.18
N LEU A 95 5.24 -3.84 4.84
CA LEU A 95 5.41 -4.76 5.96
C LEU A 95 6.08 -6.08 5.55
N ALA A 96 5.82 -6.58 4.32
CA ALA A 96 6.48 -7.78 3.80
C ALA A 96 7.98 -7.55 3.59
N CYS A 97 8.38 -6.40 3.05
CA CYS A 97 9.78 -6.03 2.91
C CYS A 97 10.45 -5.91 4.28
N LEU A 98 9.85 -5.18 5.22
CA LEU A 98 10.37 -5.04 6.58
C LEU A 98 10.52 -6.38 7.29
N ALA A 99 9.50 -7.23 7.23
CA ALA A 99 9.54 -8.55 7.85
C ALA A 99 10.60 -9.46 7.20
N ALA A 100 10.78 -9.36 5.87
CA ALA A 100 11.81 -10.08 5.14
C ALA A 100 13.22 -9.63 5.55
N ASP A 101 13.45 -8.34 5.69
CA ASP A 101 14.73 -7.80 6.17
C ASP A 101 15.06 -8.30 7.60
N ILE A 102 14.09 -8.28 8.51
CA ILE A 102 14.25 -8.80 9.87
C ILE A 102 14.59 -10.29 9.87
N LEU A 103 13.93 -11.07 9.01
CA LEU A 103 14.13 -12.52 8.93
C LEU A 103 15.32 -12.92 8.09
N GLN A 104 15.82 -12.03 7.21
CA GLN A 104 16.73 -12.30 6.11
C GLN A 104 16.10 -13.27 5.10
N ALA A 105 14.83 -13.01 4.79
CA ALA A 105 13.98 -13.76 3.90
C ALA A 105 13.83 -13.06 2.54
N ILE A 106 13.15 -13.71 1.62
CA ILE A 106 12.80 -13.15 0.31
C ILE A 106 11.37 -12.58 0.40
N PRO A 107 11.16 -11.27 0.19
CA PRO A 107 9.82 -10.72 0.08
C PRO A 107 9.19 -11.13 -1.26
N VAL A 108 7.91 -11.52 -1.21
CA VAL A 108 7.12 -11.86 -2.40
C VAL A 108 5.99 -10.85 -2.52
N VAL A 109 6.22 -9.84 -3.35
CA VAL A 109 5.27 -8.78 -3.69
C VAL A 109 4.87 -8.98 -5.16
N THR A 110 3.56 -9.01 -5.43
CA THR A 110 3.03 -9.37 -6.77
C THR A 110 2.22 -8.25 -7.42
N THR A 111 2.10 -7.10 -6.79
CA THR A 111 1.38 -5.95 -7.34
C THR A 111 2.16 -5.32 -8.50
N ALA A 112 1.49 -5.10 -9.64
CA ALA A 112 2.13 -4.64 -10.87
C ALA A 112 2.88 -3.31 -10.70
N THR A 113 2.32 -2.35 -9.96
CA THR A 113 2.94 -1.05 -9.71
C THR A 113 4.26 -1.16 -8.95
N ASP A 114 4.36 -2.08 -7.99
CA ASP A 114 5.60 -2.31 -7.24
C ASP A 114 6.65 -3.07 -8.08
N LEU A 115 6.20 -4.05 -8.87
CA LEU A 115 7.09 -4.82 -9.76
C LEU A 115 7.74 -3.95 -10.83
N GLU A 116 7.01 -2.95 -11.34
CA GLU A 116 7.50 -2.05 -12.38
C GLU A 116 8.16 -0.79 -11.82
N GLY A 117 8.22 -0.63 -10.50
CA GLY A 117 8.75 0.59 -9.84
C GLY A 117 8.01 1.85 -10.24
N LYS A 118 6.73 1.73 -10.61
CA LYS A 118 5.88 2.84 -11.05
C LYS A 118 5.26 3.57 -9.88
N PHE A 119 4.98 4.84 -10.09
CA PHE A 119 4.34 5.68 -9.09
C PHE A 119 2.93 5.18 -8.76
N ALA A 120 2.67 4.95 -7.47
CA ALA A 120 1.38 4.53 -6.96
C ALA A 120 0.70 5.69 -6.23
N VAL A 121 -0.42 6.19 -6.79
CA VAL A 121 -1.15 7.37 -6.29
C VAL A 121 -1.63 7.18 -4.86
N ASP A 122 -2.11 6.00 -4.52
CA ASP A 122 -2.64 5.67 -3.20
C ASP A 122 -1.54 5.57 -2.13
N VAL A 123 -0.39 5.01 -2.48
CA VAL A 123 0.80 4.98 -1.61
C VAL A 123 1.32 6.40 -1.38
N PHE A 124 1.41 7.19 -2.43
CA PHE A 124 1.83 8.58 -2.35
C PHE A 124 0.90 9.39 -1.43
N ALA A 125 -0.41 9.27 -1.63
CA ALA A 125 -1.39 9.96 -0.81
C ALA A 125 -1.26 9.58 0.68
N LYS A 126 -1.11 8.29 0.98
CA LYS A 126 -0.92 7.78 2.35
C LYS A 126 0.35 8.34 2.99
N LYS A 127 1.49 8.26 2.29
CA LYS A 127 2.80 8.74 2.80
C LYS A 127 2.81 10.24 3.11
N ASN A 128 2.03 11.01 2.36
CA ASN A 128 1.96 12.47 2.51
C ASN A 128 0.72 12.96 3.26
N ASN A 129 -0.01 12.08 3.94
CA ASN A 129 -1.26 12.39 4.64
C ASN A 129 -2.29 13.11 3.75
N CYS A 130 -2.30 12.80 2.46
CA CYS A 130 -3.23 13.34 1.49
C CYS A 130 -4.48 12.46 1.37
N HIS A 131 -5.62 13.09 1.14
CA HIS A 131 -6.86 12.39 0.83
C HIS A 131 -7.09 12.32 -0.68
N ILE A 132 -7.38 11.13 -1.21
CA ILE A 132 -7.76 10.98 -2.62
C ILE A 132 -9.23 11.34 -2.76
N PHE A 133 -9.51 12.48 -3.37
CA PHE A 133 -10.86 12.98 -3.52
C PHE A 133 -11.67 12.21 -4.59
N ARG A 134 -11.02 11.84 -5.70
CA ARG A 134 -11.63 11.13 -6.84
C ARG A 134 -10.93 9.78 -7.08
N MET A 135 -11.46 8.73 -6.46
CA MET A 135 -10.85 7.40 -6.54
C MET A 135 -10.97 6.75 -7.93
N LYS A 136 -11.96 7.15 -8.74
CA LYS A 136 -12.10 6.64 -10.10
C LYS A 136 -10.95 7.14 -10.96
N GLU A 137 -10.72 8.43 -10.93
CA GLU A 137 -9.67 9.11 -11.67
C GLU A 137 -8.27 8.68 -11.20
N ALA A 138 -8.09 8.40 -9.91
CA ALA A 138 -6.84 7.82 -9.40
C ALA A 138 -6.52 6.45 -10.00
N LYS A 139 -7.54 5.66 -10.38
CA LYS A 139 -7.34 4.40 -11.10
C LYS A 139 -6.95 4.64 -12.56
N GLU A 140 -7.53 5.67 -13.20
CA GLU A 140 -7.18 6.07 -14.57
C GLU A 140 -5.72 6.52 -14.65
N VAL A 141 -5.27 7.33 -13.67
CA VAL A 141 -3.85 7.70 -13.52
C VAL A 141 -2.95 6.46 -13.40
N SER A 142 -3.33 5.51 -12.55
CA SER A 142 -2.55 4.28 -12.38
C SER A 142 -2.52 3.44 -13.66
N ALA A 143 -3.62 3.38 -14.39
CA ALA A 143 -3.70 2.67 -15.67
C ALA A 143 -2.83 3.33 -16.74
N ALA A 144 -2.85 4.66 -16.86
CA ALA A 144 -2.01 5.42 -17.79
C ALA A 144 -0.51 5.19 -17.51
N LEU A 145 -0.11 5.25 -16.23
CA LEU A 145 1.28 4.97 -15.85
C LEU A 145 1.70 3.53 -16.17
N LEU A 146 0.81 2.55 -15.96
CA LEU A 146 1.06 1.15 -16.33
C LEU A 146 1.17 0.98 -17.85
N ALA A 147 0.39 1.71 -18.64
CA ALA A 147 0.50 1.74 -20.10
C ALA A 147 1.76 2.44 -20.60
N GLY A 148 2.53 3.09 -19.72
CA GLY A 148 3.73 3.86 -20.10
C GLY A 148 3.43 5.27 -20.57
N GLU A 149 2.20 5.72 -20.40
CA GLU A 149 1.80 7.08 -20.72
C GLU A 149 2.35 8.08 -19.69
N LYS A 150 2.44 9.33 -20.10
CA LYS A 150 2.82 10.42 -19.21
C LYS A 150 1.61 10.93 -18.46
N VAL A 151 1.80 11.26 -17.20
CA VAL A 151 0.77 11.80 -16.31
C VAL A 151 1.22 13.16 -15.80
N GLY A 152 0.34 14.15 -15.86
CA GLY A 152 0.59 15.47 -15.33
C GLY A 152 0.67 15.47 -13.82
N PHE A 153 1.56 16.27 -13.23
CA PHE A 153 1.68 16.44 -11.79
C PHE A 153 1.75 17.92 -11.43
N TYR A 154 0.87 18.34 -10.56
CA TYR A 154 0.81 19.69 -10.01
C TYR A 154 0.78 19.62 -8.47
N SER A 155 1.53 20.51 -7.81
CA SER A 155 1.49 20.64 -6.36
C SER A 155 1.50 22.11 -5.96
N GLU A 156 0.62 22.48 -5.05
CA GLU A 156 0.66 23.77 -4.34
C GLU A 156 1.70 23.79 -3.21
N PHE A 157 2.26 22.62 -2.90
CA PHE A 157 3.24 22.45 -1.84
C PHE A 157 4.65 22.27 -2.41
N PRO A 158 5.68 22.63 -1.66
CA PRO A 158 7.05 22.35 -2.05
C PRO A 158 7.27 20.86 -2.30
N TRP A 159 8.05 20.54 -3.32
CA TRP A 159 8.47 19.19 -3.64
C TRP A 159 9.97 19.04 -3.43
N GLU A 160 10.36 17.99 -2.73
CA GLU A 160 11.76 17.65 -2.53
C GLU A 160 12.13 16.40 -3.34
N GLY A 161 13.25 16.47 -4.06
CA GLY A 161 13.77 15.36 -4.86
C GLY A 161 13.28 15.34 -6.31
N GLU A 162 13.60 14.26 -7.00
CA GLU A 162 13.20 14.06 -8.40
C GLU A 162 11.75 13.61 -8.50
N LEU A 163 11.09 14.06 -9.57
CA LEU A 163 9.74 13.63 -9.86
C LEU A 163 9.72 12.14 -10.25
N PRO A 164 8.83 11.32 -9.70
CA PRO A 164 8.73 9.90 -10.06
C PRO A 164 8.60 9.68 -11.56
N LYS A 165 9.22 8.61 -12.07
CA LYS A 165 9.20 8.26 -13.49
C LYS A 165 7.77 8.14 -14.01
N GLY A 166 7.50 8.78 -15.12
CA GLY A 166 6.19 8.82 -15.77
C GLY A 166 5.37 10.07 -15.44
N LEU A 167 5.73 10.81 -14.39
CA LEU A 167 5.10 12.08 -14.09
C LEU A 167 5.79 13.23 -14.83
N ILE A 168 5.04 14.24 -15.20
CA ILE A 168 5.54 15.49 -15.79
C ILE A 168 4.98 16.66 -14.99
N TRP A 169 5.87 17.58 -14.62
CA TRP A 169 5.45 18.82 -13.97
C TRP A 169 4.59 19.66 -14.90
N TYR A 170 3.49 20.14 -14.40
CA TYR A 170 2.83 21.29 -14.99
C TYR A 170 2.62 22.39 -13.95
N GLN A 171 2.61 23.60 -14.45
CA GLN A 171 2.44 24.81 -13.66
C GLN A 171 1.15 25.51 -14.07
N LYS A 172 0.61 26.24 -13.13
CA LYS A 172 -0.54 27.09 -13.34
C LYS A 172 -0.06 28.40 -13.95
N THR A 173 -0.58 28.71 -15.12
CA THR A 173 -0.35 30.00 -15.78
C THR A 173 -1.66 30.78 -15.83
N GLY A 174 -1.61 32.11 -15.64
CA GLY A 174 -2.77 32.98 -15.64
C GLY A 174 -2.90 33.84 -14.39
N ILE A 175 -3.40 35.06 -14.59
CA ILE A 175 -3.43 36.12 -13.56
C ILE A 175 -4.77 36.13 -12.79
N SER A 176 -5.81 35.46 -13.29
CA SER A 176 -7.14 35.44 -12.65
C SER A 176 -7.72 34.02 -12.55
N LEU A 177 -8.63 33.82 -11.59
CA LEU A 177 -9.33 32.54 -11.39
C LEU A 177 -10.19 32.09 -12.59
N SER A 178 -10.51 32.98 -13.51
CA SER A 178 -11.27 32.69 -14.73
C SER A 178 -10.41 32.34 -15.95
N GLU A 179 -9.08 32.50 -15.86
CA GLU A 179 -8.13 32.29 -16.96
C GLU A 179 -6.99 31.34 -16.54
N ILE A 180 -7.28 30.36 -15.71
CA ILE A 180 -6.27 29.38 -15.32
C ILE A 180 -5.97 28.49 -16.51
N GLN A 181 -4.76 28.58 -17.01
CA GLN A 181 -4.20 27.64 -17.98
C GLN A 181 -3.13 26.81 -17.31
N TYR A 182 -2.98 25.59 -17.75
CA TYR A 182 -1.92 24.69 -17.31
C TYR A 182 -0.97 24.45 -18.47
N GLU A 183 0.30 24.54 -18.21
CA GLU A 183 1.36 24.25 -19.17
C GLU A 183 2.37 23.31 -18.53
N THR A 184 2.93 22.41 -19.33
CA THR A 184 4.05 21.59 -18.90
C THR A 184 5.31 22.46 -18.78
N VAL A 185 6.13 22.19 -17.78
CA VAL A 185 7.36 22.97 -17.56
C VAL A 185 8.37 22.79 -18.70
N ASP A 186 8.31 21.67 -19.39
CA ASP A 186 9.20 21.32 -20.51
C ASP A 186 8.60 21.62 -21.91
N GLY A 187 7.41 22.21 -21.97
CA GLY A 187 6.74 22.56 -23.22
C GLY A 187 6.12 21.38 -23.98
N THR A 188 6.05 20.21 -23.39
CA THR A 188 5.36 19.06 -23.99
C THR A 188 3.84 19.23 -23.93
N PRO A 189 3.05 18.56 -24.79
CA PRO A 189 1.59 18.59 -24.69
C PRO A 189 1.11 18.14 -23.32
N LEU A 190 0.06 18.78 -22.80
CA LEU A 190 -0.57 18.38 -21.53
C LEU A 190 -1.05 16.93 -21.61
N PRO A 191 -0.71 16.09 -20.64
CA PRO A 191 -1.28 14.75 -20.54
C PRO A 191 -2.79 14.77 -20.35
N GLU A 192 -3.49 13.75 -20.86
CA GLU A 192 -4.95 13.61 -20.71
C GLU A 192 -5.37 13.41 -19.24
N VAL A 193 -4.49 12.82 -18.44
CA VAL A 193 -4.70 12.58 -17.02
C VAL A 193 -3.62 13.23 -16.17
N GLY A 194 -4.00 13.70 -14.98
CA GLY A 194 -3.07 14.36 -14.07
C GLY A 194 -3.45 14.21 -12.60
N ILE A 195 -2.50 14.57 -11.76
CA ILE A 195 -2.60 14.60 -10.31
C ILE A 195 -2.42 16.05 -9.86
N ALA A 196 -3.34 16.54 -9.06
CA ALA A 196 -3.20 17.82 -8.38
C ALA A 196 -3.16 17.61 -6.86
N VAL A 197 -2.09 18.10 -6.22
CA VAL A 197 -1.96 18.15 -4.77
C VAL A 197 -2.29 19.56 -4.30
N THR A 198 -3.44 19.74 -3.67
CA THR A 198 -4.00 21.04 -3.33
C THR A 198 -4.88 20.96 -2.07
N VAL A 199 -5.14 22.08 -1.43
CA VAL A 199 -6.14 22.21 -0.33
C VAL A 199 -7.56 22.46 -0.86
N HIS A 200 -7.74 22.68 -2.15
CA HIS A 200 -9.02 22.97 -2.77
C HIS A 200 -9.76 21.71 -3.23
N LYS A 201 -11.07 21.64 -2.97
CA LYS A 201 -11.91 20.49 -3.35
C LYS A 201 -12.25 20.42 -4.84
N SER A 202 -12.05 21.50 -5.59
CA SER A 202 -12.35 21.59 -7.02
C SER A 202 -11.12 22.07 -7.76
N CYS A 203 -10.38 21.14 -8.35
CA CYS A 203 -9.49 21.44 -9.46
C CYS A 203 -10.27 21.07 -10.74
N HIS A 204 -10.65 22.05 -11.52
CA HIS A 204 -11.21 21.87 -12.85
C HIS A 204 -10.08 21.78 -13.85
#